data_678a857e3402f96e898d82f8e9b44bcc
#
_entry.id   678a857e3402f96e898d82f8e9b44bcc
#
_cell.length_a   1.000
_cell.length_b   1.000
_cell.length_c   1.000
_cell.angle_alpha   90.00
_cell.angle_beta   90.00
_cell.angle_gamma   90.00
#
_symmetry.space_group_name_H-M   'P 1'
#
loop_
_entity.id
_entity.type
_entity.pdbx_description
1 polymer ?
#
loop_
_entity_poly.entity_id
_entity_poly.type
_entity_poly.pdbx_seq_one_letter_code
_entity_poly.pdbx_strand_id
1 'polypeptide(L)'
;MPARRGAGSPGAAAAFAGLAAPWIALALLFTVLPMIFASGSALTMLSLMGIMIVFALSYNMLQGETGLLSFGHAVYYGLGGFLTVHAMNTVIHDHLPVPLPLMPLVGGFGGLLFGIIFGSVSTRRAGTAFAMISLGLGELVASSSLILRGFFGGEEGVTTNRTKLLRVFGLNFAPQIEVYYLIAAWCLLAMLAMYALRRTPFGRMCNAVRENAERAQFVGYNPTMVRFMAFSLAGLFAGVAGALAAINFELINSASVGAEQSGQVLLAAYIGGVGNFIGPVIGAVLVTWLRVMLSDLTDVWQLYFGLLFIGVVVFAPNGIAGLVMRHEPLWQARAYGSLLRLALAYLIALGPALLLLAGLIVVIEMSYHLSVKASEGPTISVFHLTLNTTSVWPWLGTAVLVVGGYLLFRRTWPIVDAAWNNALVAAQGAGKAK
;
A
#
# COMPACT_ATOMS: atom_id res chain seq x y z
N MET A 1 -48.17 -20.93 -26.24
CA MET A 1 -47.29 -20.28 -25.26
C MET A 1 -46.62 -21.32 -24.39
N PRO A 2 -45.32 -21.64 -24.54
CA PRO A 2 -44.61 -22.52 -23.63
C PRO A 2 -44.00 -21.71 -22.48
N ALA A 3 -44.25 -22.19 -21.27
CA ALA A 3 -43.79 -21.61 -20.02
C ALA A 3 -42.25 -21.53 -19.98
N ARG A 4 -41.69 -20.32 -19.79
CA ARG A 4 -40.30 -20.09 -19.42
C ARG A 4 -40.05 -20.73 -18.05
N ARG A 5 -39.32 -21.84 -18.03
CA ARG A 5 -38.74 -22.39 -16.80
C ARG A 5 -37.80 -21.32 -16.22
N GLY A 6 -38.15 -20.81 -15.06
CA GLY A 6 -37.33 -19.88 -14.28
C GLY A 6 -36.00 -20.57 -13.96
N ALA A 7 -34.88 -19.93 -14.39
CA ALA A 7 -33.56 -20.24 -13.86
C ALA A 7 -33.61 -19.96 -12.36
N GLY A 8 -33.53 -21.00 -11.53
CA GLY A 8 -33.52 -20.88 -10.09
C GLY A 8 -32.41 -19.92 -9.65
N SER A 9 -32.77 -18.90 -8.89
CA SER A 9 -31.80 -18.04 -8.21
C SER A 9 -30.86 -18.93 -7.40
N PRO A 10 -29.53 -18.71 -7.44
CA PRO A 10 -28.62 -19.46 -6.59
C PRO A 10 -29.10 -19.33 -5.15
N GLY A 11 -29.29 -20.46 -4.45
CA GLY A 11 -29.80 -20.46 -3.09
C GLY A 11 -28.97 -19.53 -2.22
N ALA A 12 -29.58 -18.86 -1.25
CA ALA A 12 -28.91 -17.90 -0.37
C ALA A 12 -27.58 -18.42 0.21
N ALA A 13 -27.46 -19.74 0.44
CA ALA A 13 -26.25 -20.41 0.85
C ALA A 13 -25.13 -20.38 -0.21
N ALA A 14 -25.43 -20.53 -1.50
CA ALA A 14 -24.44 -20.47 -2.57
C ALA A 14 -23.94 -19.03 -2.79
N ALA A 15 -24.84 -18.04 -2.66
CA ALA A 15 -24.47 -16.62 -2.71
C ALA A 15 -23.60 -16.22 -1.51
N PHE A 16 -23.91 -16.71 -0.31
CA PHE A 16 -23.12 -16.48 0.89
C PHE A 16 -21.74 -17.16 0.82
N ALA A 17 -21.69 -18.40 0.33
CA ALA A 17 -20.44 -19.13 0.11
C ALA A 17 -19.53 -18.40 -0.89
N GLY A 18 -20.08 -17.87 -1.99
CA GLY A 18 -19.32 -17.08 -2.98
C GLY A 18 -18.76 -15.77 -2.42
N LEU A 19 -19.46 -15.14 -1.46
CA LEU A 19 -19.00 -13.94 -0.77
C LEU A 19 -17.94 -14.25 0.29
N ALA A 20 -18.07 -15.36 1.00
CA ALA A 20 -17.16 -15.75 2.09
C ALA A 20 -15.85 -16.40 1.57
N ALA A 21 -15.89 -17.09 0.44
CA ALA A 21 -14.75 -17.83 -0.11
C ALA A 21 -13.45 -17.00 -0.21
N PRO A 22 -13.42 -15.77 -0.76
CA PRO A 22 -12.18 -15.00 -0.85
C PRO A 22 -11.62 -14.61 0.52
N TRP A 23 -12.48 -14.38 1.52
CA TRP A 23 -12.06 -14.04 2.89
C TRP A 23 -11.51 -15.24 3.63
N ILE A 24 -12.12 -16.42 3.44
CA ILE A 24 -11.61 -17.68 3.98
C ILE A 24 -10.26 -18.01 3.34
N ALA A 25 -10.12 -17.84 2.04
CA ALA A 25 -8.85 -18.05 1.34
C ALA A 25 -7.75 -17.08 1.85
N LEU A 26 -8.10 -15.82 2.09
CA LEU A 26 -7.18 -14.83 2.65
C LEU A 26 -6.78 -15.17 4.11
N ALA A 27 -7.74 -15.59 4.93
CA ALA A 27 -7.47 -16.05 6.29
C ALA A 27 -6.56 -17.28 6.31
N LEU A 28 -6.81 -18.25 5.43
CA LEU A 28 -5.93 -19.41 5.25
C LEU A 28 -4.53 -19.01 4.77
N LEU A 29 -4.44 -18.06 3.84
CA LEU A 29 -3.16 -17.52 3.39
C LEU A 29 -2.38 -16.93 4.58
N PHE A 30 -3.00 -16.10 5.40
CA PHE A 30 -2.35 -15.50 6.58
C PHE A 30 -1.94 -16.55 7.62
N THR A 31 -2.66 -17.65 7.76
CA THR A 31 -2.28 -18.73 8.69
C THR A 31 -1.17 -19.63 8.16
N VAL A 32 -1.07 -19.82 6.84
CA VAL A 32 -0.08 -20.70 6.21
C VAL A 32 1.26 -19.99 5.95
N LEU A 33 1.24 -18.68 5.61
CA LEU A 33 2.45 -17.92 5.30
C LEU A 33 3.58 -18.04 6.36
N PRO A 34 3.33 -17.92 7.68
CA PRO A 34 4.39 -18.06 8.68
C PRO A 34 4.91 -19.48 8.83
N MET A 35 4.17 -20.51 8.36
CA MET A 35 4.66 -21.89 8.33
C MET A 35 5.70 -22.11 7.21
N ILE A 36 5.55 -21.37 6.09
CA ILE A 36 6.49 -21.41 4.97
C ILE A 36 7.70 -20.52 5.26
N PHE A 37 7.48 -19.35 5.82
CA PHE A 37 8.50 -18.34 6.12
C PHE A 37 8.68 -18.16 7.62
N ALA A 38 9.31 -19.16 8.28
CA ALA A 38 9.43 -19.22 9.73
C ALA A 38 10.58 -18.38 10.31
N SER A 39 11.43 -17.74 9.51
CA SER A 39 12.53 -16.92 10.01
C SER A 39 12.02 -15.63 10.68
N GLY A 40 12.71 -15.17 11.73
CA GLY A 40 12.30 -13.95 12.46
C GLY A 40 12.21 -12.71 11.57
N SER A 41 13.14 -12.54 10.63
CA SER A 41 13.12 -11.45 9.65
C SER A 41 11.93 -11.54 8.70
N ALA A 42 11.61 -12.74 8.22
CA ALA A 42 10.44 -12.96 7.36
C ALA A 42 9.12 -12.68 8.10
N LEU A 43 8.99 -13.13 9.35
CA LEU A 43 7.82 -12.84 10.19
C LEU A 43 7.65 -11.34 10.44
N THR A 44 8.76 -10.61 10.67
CA THR A 44 8.72 -9.15 10.80
C THR A 44 8.29 -8.50 9.49
N MET A 45 8.81 -8.94 8.35
CA MET A 45 8.42 -8.45 7.02
C MET A 45 6.93 -8.70 6.74
N LEU A 46 6.42 -9.89 7.03
CA LEU A 46 4.99 -10.22 6.90
C LEU A 46 4.11 -9.35 7.81
N SER A 47 4.58 -9.08 9.03
CA SER A 47 3.91 -8.17 9.97
C SER A 47 3.84 -6.74 9.41
N LEU A 48 4.95 -6.24 8.86
CA LEU A 48 5.00 -4.93 8.19
C LEU A 48 4.07 -4.85 6.98
N MET A 49 3.99 -5.93 6.18
CA MET A 49 3.04 -6.01 5.06
C MET A 49 1.59 -5.89 5.57
N GLY A 50 1.23 -6.60 6.64
CA GLY A 50 -0.10 -6.53 7.25
C GLY A 50 -0.44 -5.11 7.76
N ILE A 51 0.48 -4.46 8.44
CA ILE A 51 0.35 -3.07 8.91
C ILE A 51 0.17 -2.12 7.72
N MET A 52 1.02 -2.24 6.69
CA MET A 52 0.95 -1.39 5.51
C MET A 52 -0.32 -1.61 4.70
N ILE A 53 -0.88 -2.83 4.65
CA ILE A 53 -2.18 -3.12 4.01
C ILE A 53 -3.29 -2.31 4.69
N VAL A 54 -3.37 -2.34 6.03
CA VAL A 54 -4.38 -1.55 6.76
C VAL A 54 -4.20 -0.06 6.49
N PHE A 55 -2.96 0.42 6.52
CA PHE A 55 -2.64 1.83 6.29
C PHE A 55 -2.93 2.27 4.85
N ALA A 56 -2.57 1.46 3.84
CA ALA A 56 -2.84 1.76 2.44
C ALA A 56 -4.35 1.71 2.10
N LEU A 57 -5.09 0.79 2.70
CA LEU A 57 -6.56 0.75 2.54
C LEU A 57 -7.24 1.93 3.22
N SER A 58 -6.75 2.39 4.39
CA SER A 58 -7.25 3.62 5.02
C SER A 58 -7.03 4.84 4.12
N TYR A 59 -5.86 4.93 3.48
CA TYR A 59 -5.56 5.96 2.49
C TYR A 59 -6.47 5.87 1.26
N ASN A 60 -6.70 4.65 0.75
CA ASN A 60 -7.59 4.42 -0.38
C ASN A 60 -9.05 4.78 -0.07
N MET A 61 -9.48 4.63 1.17
CA MET A 61 -10.81 5.09 1.61
C MET A 61 -10.96 6.61 1.45
N LEU A 62 -9.87 7.36 1.63
CA LEU A 62 -9.84 8.81 1.44
C LEU A 62 -9.67 9.17 -0.04
N GLN A 63 -8.58 8.75 -0.67
CA GLN A 63 -8.27 9.10 -2.05
C GLN A 63 -9.13 8.33 -3.06
N GLY A 64 -9.28 7.02 -2.86
CA GLY A 64 -9.96 6.14 -3.80
C GLY A 64 -11.47 6.27 -3.78
N GLU A 65 -12.08 6.55 -2.63
CA GLU A 65 -13.53 6.65 -2.51
C GLU A 65 -14.05 8.10 -2.56
N THR A 66 -13.27 9.10 -2.08
CA THR A 66 -13.72 10.52 -2.03
C THR A 66 -12.91 11.48 -2.87
N GLY A 67 -11.79 11.04 -3.45
CA GLY A 67 -10.91 11.88 -4.26
C GLY A 67 -10.09 12.91 -3.47
N LEU A 68 -9.91 12.71 -2.16
CA LEU A 68 -9.15 13.61 -1.30
C LEU A 68 -7.70 13.14 -1.18
N LEU A 69 -6.78 13.84 -1.84
CA LEU A 69 -5.34 13.57 -1.79
C LEU A 69 -4.73 14.16 -0.50
N SER A 70 -4.39 13.32 0.46
CA SER A 70 -3.78 13.75 1.73
C SER A 70 -2.27 13.49 1.75
N PHE A 71 -1.47 14.53 2.00
CA PHE A 71 -0.03 14.41 2.24
C PHE A 71 0.33 14.28 3.72
N GLY A 72 -0.64 14.46 4.63
CA GLY A 72 -0.46 14.33 6.07
C GLY A 72 -1.16 13.11 6.68
N HIS A 73 -1.38 12.03 5.93
CA HIS A 73 -2.12 10.87 6.42
C HIS A 73 -1.40 10.12 7.54
N ALA A 74 -0.07 10.18 7.60
CA ALA A 74 0.75 9.61 8.65
C ALA A 74 0.49 10.22 10.04
N VAL A 75 -0.07 11.41 10.12
CA VAL A 75 -0.46 12.02 11.40
C VAL A 75 -1.39 11.10 12.21
N TYR A 76 -2.39 10.52 11.56
CA TYR A 76 -3.37 9.64 12.23
C TYR A 76 -2.76 8.29 12.61
N TYR A 77 -1.87 7.79 11.78
CA TYR A 77 -1.06 6.61 12.06
C TYR A 77 -0.15 6.83 13.27
N GLY A 78 0.66 7.89 13.26
CA GLY A 78 1.59 8.16 14.33
C GLY A 78 0.89 8.52 15.65
N LEU A 79 -0.12 9.41 15.64
CA LEU A 79 -0.87 9.77 16.83
C LEU A 79 -1.62 8.57 17.42
N GLY A 80 -2.19 7.68 16.56
CA GLY A 80 -2.76 6.42 17.01
C GLY A 80 -1.72 5.52 17.69
N GLY A 81 -0.52 5.43 17.11
CA GLY A 81 0.62 4.71 17.70
C GLY A 81 1.06 5.28 19.04
N PHE A 82 1.25 6.61 19.16
CA PHE A 82 1.62 7.27 20.40
C PHE A 82 0.59 7.03 21.51
N LEU A 83 -0.70 7.20 21.21
CA LEU A 83 -1.76 6.93 22.20
C LEU A 83 -1.76 5.46 22.63
N THR A 84 -1.49 4.54 21.71
CA THR A 84 -1.39 3.11 22.04
C THR A 84 -0.22 2.83 22.98
N VAL A 85 0.97 3.39 22.72
CA VAL A 85 2.14 3.21 23.59
C VAL A 85 1.90 3.81 24.97
N HIS A 86 1.32 5.01 25.05
CA HIS A 86 0.95 5.59 26.35
C HIS A 86 -0.07 4.75 27.09
N ALA A 87 -1.11 4.25 26.41
CA ALA A 87 -2.09 3.36 27.02
C ALA A 87 -1.45 2.06 27.52
N MET A 88 -0.55 1.44 26.74
CA MET A 88 0.20 0.26 27.18
C MET A 88 1.04 0.55 28.41
N ASN A 89 1.77 1.68 28.42
CA ASN A 89 2.61 2.06 29.56
C ASN A 89 1.78 2.36 30.82
N THR A 90 0.59 2.99 30.69
CA THR A 90 -0.35 3.19 31.79
C THR A 90 -0.87 1.86 32.33
N VAL A 91 -1.28 0.95 31.44
CA VAL A 91 -1.75 -0.39 31.82
C VAL A 91 -0.66 -1.18 32.57
N ILE A 92 0.60 -1.06 32.13
CA ILE A 92 1.74 -1.71 32.79
C ILE A 92 2.02 -1.07 34.15
N HIS A 93 1.99 0.25 34.25
CA HIS A 93 2.27 0.98 35.49
C HIS A 93 1.20 0.74 36.56
N ASP A 94 -0.06 0.81 36.16
CA ASP A 94 -1.21 0.69 37.07
C ASP A 94 -1.70 -0.77 37.25
N HIS A 95 -0.98 -1.73 36.64
CA HIS A 95 -1.31 -3.16 36.66
C HIS A 95 -2.76 -3.49 36.28
N LEU A 96 -3.29 -2.72 35.28
CA LEU A 96 -4.66 -2.92 34.82
C LEU A 96 -4.79 -4.23 34.02
N PRO A 97 -5.90 -4.98 34.17
CA PRO A 97 -6.10 -6.25 33.48
C PRO A 97 -6.58 -6.05 32.03
N VAL A 98 -5.85 -5.26 31.23
CA VAL A 98 -6.18 -5.01 29.82
C VAL A 98 -5.30 -5.86 28.92
N PRO A 99 -5.88 -6.68 28.04
CA PRO A 99 -5.12 -7.57 27.17
C PRO A 99 -4.58 -6.83 25.94
N LEU A 100 -3.39 -7.20 25.48
CA LEU A 100 -2.72 -6.64 24.30
C LEU A 100 -3.59 -6.59 23.04
N PRO A 101 -4.40 -7.63 22.68
CA PRO A 101 -5.25 -7.62 21.49
C PRO A 101 -6.26 -6.47 21.41
N LEU A 102 -6.57 -5.81 22.51
CA LEU A 102 -7.47 -4.63 22.51
C LEU A 102 -6.75 -3.31 22.29
N MET A 103 -5.44 -3.25 22.39
CA MET A 103 -4.65 -2.01 22.21
C MET A 103 -4.83 -1.35 20.84
N PRO A 104 -4.99 -2.07 19.71
CA PRO A 104 -5.25 -1.43 18.42
C PRO A 104 -6.55 -0.61 18.37
N LEU A 105 -7.53 -0.90 19.25
CA LEU A 105 -8.72 -0.05 19.39
C LEU A 105 -8.37 1.33 19.94
N VAL A 106 -7.45 1.42 20.88
CA VAL A 106 -7.02 2.70 21.45
C VAL A 106 -6.40 3.58 20.35
N GLY A 107 -5.51 3.00 19.53
CA GLY A 107 -4.94 3.72 18.39
C GLY A 107 -5.98 4.09 17.34
N GLY A 108 -6.95 3.20 17.07
CA GLY A 108 -8.08 3.48 16.20
C GLY A 108 -8.93 4.65 16.68
N PHE A 109 -9.30 4.66 17.97
CA PHE A 109 -10.02 5.80 18.57
C PHE A 109 -9.19 7.08 18.56
N GLY A 110 -7.88 6.99 18.81
CA GLY A 110 -6.96 8.13 18.68
C GLY A 110 -6.96 8.69 17.26
N GLY A 111 -6.78 7.83 16.26
CA GLY A 111 -6.83 8.22 14.85
C GLY A 111 -8.18 8.82 14.45
N LEU A 112 -9.30 8.28 14.96
CA LEU A 112 -10.64 8.83 14.77
C LEU A 112 -10.77 10.22 15.41
N LEU A 113 -10.35 10.40 16.66
CA LEU A 113 -10.41 11.66 17.39
C LEU A 113 -9.68 12.77 16.64
N PHE A 114 -8.42 12.53 16.28
CA PHE A 114 -7.65 13.51 15.50
C PHE A 114 -8.17 13.65 14.07
N GLY A 115 -8.73 12.60 13.49
CA GLY A 115 -9.45 12.63 12.23
C GLY A 115 -10.67 13.57 12.29
N ILE A 116 -11.41 13.58 13.37
CA ILE A 116 -12.53 14.52 13.61
C ILE A 116 -11.98 15.95 13.80
N ILE A 117 -10.99 16.15 14.64
CA ILE A 117 -10.43 17.48 14.93
C ILE A 117 -9.87 18.12 13.64
N PHE A 118 -8.93 17.46 12.99
CA PHE A 118 -8.29 18.01 11.79
C PHE A 118 -9.19 17.95 10.55
N GLY A 119 -10.07 16.95 10.47
CA GLY A 119 -11.06 16.82 9.41
C GLY A 119 -12.08 17.96 9.41
N SER A 120 -12.48 18.44 10.57
CA SER A 120 -13.44 19.57 10.69
C SER A 120 -12.94 20.86 10.02
N VAL A 121 -11.61 21.01 9.91
CA VAL A 121 -10.95 22.16 9.26
C VAL A 121 -10.61 21.81 7.82
N SER A 122 -9.91 20.68 7.57
CA SER A 122 -9.31 20.36 6.27
C SER A 122 -10.33 19.98 5.20
N THR A 123 -11.40 19.26 5.55
CA THR A 123 -12.38 18.74 4.58
C THR A 123 -13.37 19.78 4.06
N ARG A 124 -13.35 21.01 4.59
CA ARG A 124 -14.17 22.13 4.08
C ARG A 124 -13.78 22.54 2.66
N ARG A 125 -12.56 22.24 2.24
CA ARG A 125 -12.04 22.44 0.89
C ARG A 125 -11.73 21.10 0.25
N ALA A 126 -11.67 21.06 -1.07
CA ALA A 126 -11.32 19.85 -1.83
C ALA A 126 -10.17 20.17 -2.81
N GLY A 127 -9.67 19.14 -3.49
CA GLY A 127 -8.61 19.28 -4.48
C GLY A 127 -7.29 19.74 -3.88
N THR A 128 -6.58 20.62 -4.59
CA THR A 128 -5.25 21.10 -4.19
C THR A 128 -5.24 21.85 -2.85
N ALA A 129 -6.31 22.59 -2.53
CA ALA A 129 -6.41 23.29 -1.25
C ALA A 129 -6.43 22.30 -0.06
N PHE A 130 -7.18 21.20 -0.17
CA PHE A 130 -7.17 20.14 0.84
C PHE A 130 -5.77 19.51 0.96
N ALA A 131 -5.13 19.21 -0.16
CA ALA A 131 -3.81 18.60 -0.19
C ALA A 131 -2.77 19.46 0.56
N MET A 132 -2.78 20.78 0.33
CA MET A 132 -1.88 21.73 1.00
C MET A 132 -2.18 21.87 2.50
N ILE A 133 -3.48 21.91 2.89
CA ILE A 133 -3.87 21.95 4.29
C ILE A 133 -3.42 20.67 5.01
N SER A 134 -3.60 19.50 4.38
CA SER A 134 -3.17 18.22 4.96
C SER A 134 -1.66 18.11 5.10
N LEU A 135 -0.88 18.68 4.15
CA LEU A 135 0.58 18.77 4.27
C LEU A 135 0.97 19.68 5.44
N GLY A 136 0.39 20.88 5.52
CA GLY A 136 0.68 21.82 6.63
C GLY A 136 0.34 21.24 8.00
N LEU A 137 -0.78 20.50 8.13
CA LEU A 137 -1.12 19.77 9.35
C LEU A 137 -0.11 18.64 9.64
N GLY A 138 0.36 17.96 8.61
CA GLY A 138 1.42 16.97 8.73
C GLY A 138 2.69 17.54 9.33
N GLU A 139 3.19 18.63 8.77
CA GLU A 139 4.39 19.33 9.22
C GLU A 139 4.23 19.94 10.61
N LEU A 140 3.03 20.46 10.93
CA LEU A 140 2.72 20.97 12.27
C LEU A 140 2.84 19.87 13.33
N VAL A 141 2.26 18.68 13.09
CA VAL A 141 2.34 17.58 14.06
C VAL A 141 3.76 16.99 14.10
N ALA A 142 4.44 16.86 12.97
CA ALA A 142 5.82 16.39 12.90
C ALA A 142 6.76 17.33 13.69
N SER A 143 6.66 18.66 13.50
CA SER A 143 7.43 19.64 14.27
C SER A 143 7.06 19.61 15.76
N SER A 144 5.75 19.48 16.08
CA SER A 144 5.29 19.37 17.46
C SER A 144 5.84 18.12 18.14
N SER A 145 6.03 17.02 17.41
CA SER A 145 6.57 15.77 17.96
C SER A 145 8.02 15.89 18.45
N LEU A 146 8.80 16.79 17.87
CA LEU A 146 10.16 17.07 18.30
C LEU A 146 10.21 18.02 19.50
N ILE A 147 9.24 18.95 19.61
CA ILE A 147 9.19 19.98 20.65
C ILE A 147 8.52 19.47 21.93
N LEU A 148 7.39 18.79 21.83
CA LEU A 148 6.58 18.31 22.95
C LEU A 148 7.09 16.97 23.48
N ARG A 149 8.32 16.97 24.02
CA ARG A 149 9.00 15.76 24.48
C ARG A 149 8.22 14.95 25.51
N GLY A 150 7.40 15.59 26.35
CA GLY A 150 6.62 14.89 27.38
C GLY A 150 5.62 13.89 26.82
N PHE A 151 5.07 14.13 25.62
CA PHE A 151 4.13 13.22 24.95
C PHE A 151 4.81 12.39 23.85
N PHE A 152 5.67 13.01 23.04
CA PHE A 152 6.23 12.34 21.87
C PHE A 152 7.62 11.70 22.13
N GLY A 153 8.27 11.98 23.25
CA GLY A 153 9.62 11.50 23.54
C GLY A 153 10.74 12.18 22.72
N GLY A 154 10.41 13.13 21.83
CA GLY A 154 11.35 13.78 20.93
C GLY A 154 11.83 12.85 19.81
N GLU A 155 13.12 12.92 19.46
CA GLU A 155 13.72 12.10 18.40
C GLU A 155 13.78 10.60 18.77
N GLU A 156 14.05 10.30 20.04
CA GLU A 156 14.14 8.91 20.54
C GLU A 156 12.77 8.19 20.52
N GLY A 157 11.69 8.96 20.63
CA GLY A 157 10.33 8.43 20.69
C GLY A 157 9.97 7.87 22.06
N VAL A 158 8.88 7.11 22.11
CA VAL A 158 8.36 6.47 23.33
C VAL A 158 8.38 4.97 23.17
N THR A 159 9.01 4.28 24.13
CA THR A 159 9.10 2.81 24.15
C THR A 159 8.04 2.21 25.08
N THR A 160 7.71 0.95 24.84
CA THR A 160 6.82 0.13 25.65
C THR A 160 7.31 -1.30 25.69
N ASN A 161 6.63 -2.17 26.44
CA ASN A 161 6.94 -3.60 26.46
C ASN A 161 5.64 -4.41 26.40
N ARG A 162 5.40 -5.05 25.26
CA ARG A 162 4.19 -5.83 24.98
C ARG A 162 4.06 -7.08 25.88
N THR A 163 5.18 -7.62 26.38
CA THR A 163 5.18 -8.86 27.17
C THR A 163 4.68 -8.66 28.60
N LYS A 164 4.61 -7.40 29.08
CA LYS A 164 4.16 -7.05 30.43
C LYS A 164 2.65 -6.89 30.54
N LEU A 165 1.90 -6.92 29.45
CA LEU A 165 0.44 -6.86 29.46
C LEU A 165 -0.16 -8.22 29.86
N LEU A 166 -1.48 -8.20 30.09
CA LEU A 166 -2.22 -9.41 30.49
C LEU A 166 -2.09 -10.50 29.41
N ARG A 167 -1.73 -11.70 29.86
CA ARG A 167 -1.70 -12.90 29.01
C ARG A 167 -3.10 -13.31 28.60
N VAL A 168 -3.31 -13.63 27.33
CA VAL A 168 -4.59 -14.08 26.80
C VAL A 168 -4.42 -15.49 26.24
N PHE A 169 -5.22 -16.43 26.70
CA PHE A 169 -5.14 -17.84 26.31
C PHE A 169 -3.73 -18.46 26.45
N GLY A 170 -2.94 -17.97 27.43
CA GLY A 170 -1.56 -18.42 27.63
C GLY A 170 -0.52 -17.76 26.74
N LEU A 171 -0.92 -16.91 25.77
CA LEU A 171 -0.02 -16.14 24.90
C LEU A 171 0.54 -14.93 25.66
N ASN A 172 1.85 -14.70 25.53
CA ASN A 172 2.53 -13.56 26.15
C ASN A 172 3.06 -12.54 25.10
N PHE A 173 2.85 -12.83 23.83
CA PHE A 173 3.28 -12.02 22.69
C PHE A 173 4.79 -11.69 22.65
N ALA A 174 5.62 -12.50 23.33
CA ALA A 174 7.07 -12.40 23.24
C ALA A 174 7.60 -12.92 21.89
N PRO A 175 7.19 -14.13 21.41
CA PRO A 175 7.60 -14.61 20.11
C PRO A 175 6.99 -13.79 18.97
N GLN A 176 7.78 -13.48 17.94
CA GLN A 176 7.33 -12.70 16.78
C GLN A 176 6.14 -13.33 16.05
N ILE A 177 6.02 -14.65 16.09
CA ILE A 177 4.90 -15.37 15.47
C ILE A 177 3.55 -15.04 16.12
N GLU A 178 3.50 -14.85 17.44
CA GLU A 178 2.28 -14.45 18.15
C GLU A 178 1.85 -13.04 17.77
N VAL A 179 2.84 -12.15 17.63
CA VAL A 179 2.61 -10.75 17.17
C VAL A 179 2.12 -10.73 15.73
N TYR A 180 2.72 -11.56 14.86
CA TYR A 180 2.28 -11.69 13.48
C TYR A 180 0.80 -12.11 13.42
N TYR A 181 0.38 -13.13 14.15
CA TYR A 181 -1.02 -13.56 14.15
C TYR A 181 -1.97 -12.50 14.69
N LEU A 182 -1.55 -11.72 15.69
CA LEU A 182 -2.31 -10.57 16.17
C LEU A 182 -2.50 -9.53 15.06
N ILE A 183 -1.42 -9.19 14.37
CA ILE A 183 -1.45 -8.23 13.24
C ILE A 183 -2.29 -8.77 12.08
N ALA A 184 -2.16 -10.05 11.74
CA ALA A 184 -2.93 -10.70 10.69
C ALA A 184 -4.44 -10.69 11.00
N ALA A 185 -4.82 -10.97 12.25
CA ALA A 185 -6.21 -10.92 12.69
C ALA A 185 -6.79 -9.50 12.57
N TRP A 186 -6.06 -8.48 13.06
CA TRP A 186 -6.48 -7.09 12.94
C TRP A 186 -6.49 -6.60 11.49
N CYS A 187 -5.51 -7.02 10.67
CA CYS A 187 -5.49 -6.73 9.23
C CYS A 187 -6.75 -7.29 8.56
N LEU A 188 -7.11 -8.54 8.82
CA LEU A 188 -8.31 -9.16 8.28
C LEU A 188 -9.59 -8.44 8.74
N LEU A 189 -9.68 -8.10 10.04
CA LEU A 189 -10.82 -7.34 10.59
C LEU A 189 -10.96 -5.96 9.96
N ALA A 190 -9.85 -5.22 9.84
CA ALA A 190 -9.83 -3.89 9.21
C ALA A 190 -10.21 -3.97 7.73
N MET A 191 -9.68 -4.95 7.00
CA MET A 191 -10.04 -5.19 5.60
C MET A 191 -11.54 -5.49 5.44
N LEU A 192 -12.09 -6.38 6.28
CA LEU A 192 -13.51 -6.70 6.29
C LEU A 192 -14.38 -5.48 6.61
N ALA A 193 -14.00 -4.70 7.61
CA ALA A 193 -14.73 -3.50 8.00
C ALA A 193 -14.72 -2.44 6.87
N MET A 194 -13.57 -2.15 6.27
CA MET A 194 -13.46 -1.19 5.16
C MET A 194 -14.19 -1.69 3.91
N TYR A 195 -14.14 -2.99 3.62
CA TYR A 195 -14.91 -3.58 2.51
C TYR A 195 -16.42 -3.50 2.74
N ALA A 196 -16.87 -3.77 3.97
CA ALA A 196 -18.28 -3.62 4.34
C ALA A 196 -18.74 -2.16 4.21
N LEU A 197 -17.94 -1.20 4.72
CA LEU A 197 -18.23 0.24 4.61
C LEU A 197 -18.38 0.69 3.16
N ARG A 198 -17.52 0.22 2.27
CA ARG A 198 -17.57 0.51 0.84
C ARG A 198 -18.89 0.05 0.20
N ARG A 199 -19.47 -1.05 0.67
CA ARG A 199 -20.73 -1.62 0.14
C ARG A 199 -21.98 -0.97 0.73
N THR A 200 -21.86 -0.18 1.77
CA THR A 200 -22.98 0.57 2.37
C THR A 200 -23.42 1.74 1.49
N PRO A 201 -24.60 2.35 1.77
CA PRO A 201 -25.00 3.62 1.16
C PRO A 201 -23.94 4.71 1.32
N PHE A 202 -23.20 4.73 2.45
CA PHE A 202 -22.12 5.67 2.70
C PHE A 202 -20.99 5.55 1.66
N GLY A 203 -20.51 4.34 1.34
CA GLY A 203 -19.50 4.15 0.30
C GLY A 203 -19.97 4.61 -1.08
N ARG A 204 -21.24 4.38 -1.41
CA ARG A 204 -21.83 4.90 -2.65
C ARG A 204 -21.90 6.43 -2.70
N MET A 205 -22.22 7.08 -1.56
CA MET A 205 -22.18 8.54 -1.45
C MET A 205 -20.75 9.09 -1.62
N CYS A 206 -19.75 8.43 -1.04
CA CYS A 206 -18.35 8.82 -1.23
C CYS A 206 -17.96 8.81 -2.72
N ASN A 207 -18.28 7.75 -3.45
CA ASN A 207 -18.02 7.65 -4.88
C ASN A 207 -18.79 8.70 -5.69
N ALA A 208 -20.05 8.97 -5.37
CA ALA A 208 -20.83 10.02 -6.03
C ALA A 208 -20.21 11.42 -5.83
N VAL A 209 -19.73 11.71 -4.62
CA VAL A 209 -19.03 12.98 -4.31
C VAL A 209 -17.69 13.08 -5.03
N ARG A 210 -16.96 11.95 -5.20
CA ARG A 210 -15.72 11.88 -5.96
C ARG A 210 -15.95 12.19 -7.44
N GLU A 211 -16.98 11.58 -8.04
CA GLU A 211 -17.28 11.77 -9.46
C GLU A 211 -17.76 13.19 -9.78
N ASN A 212 -18.74 13.67 -9.02
CA ASN A 212 -19.26 15.02 -9.18
C ASN A 212 -19.95 15.52 -7.90
N ALA A 213 -19.24 16.38 -7.16
CA ALA A 213 -19.74 16.93 -5.90
C ALA A 213 -20.99 17.80 -6.05
N GLU A 214 -21.10 18.56 -7.15
CA GLU A 214 -22.27 19.41 -7.43
C GLU A 214 -23.50 18.55 -7.72
N ARG A 215 -23.37 17.51 -8.54
CA ARG A 215 -24.48 16.57 -8.81
C ARG A 215 -24.93 15.87 -7.53
N ALA A 216 -23.98 15.45 -6.65
CA ALA A 216 -24.32 14.87 -5.37
C ALA A 216 -25.11 15.84 -4.49
N GLN A 217 -24.78 17.13 -4.52
CA GLN A 217 -25.50 18.17 -3.79
C GLN A 217 -26.93 18.38 -4.32
N PHE A 218 -27.14 18.37 -5.65
CA PHE A 218 -28.48 18.48 -6.25
C PHE A 218 -29.41 17.31 -5.85
N VAL A 219 -28.84 16.14 -5.55
CA VAL A 219 -29.60 14.97 -5.06
C VAL A 219 -29.81 15.01 -3.54
N GLY A 220 -29.33 16.07 -2.86
CA GLY A 220 -29.57 16.30 -1.43
C GLY A 220 -28.44 15.85 -0.51
N TYR A 221 -27.32 15.39 -1.01
CA TYR A 221 -26.16 15.06 -0.18
C TYR A 221 -25.30 16.29 0.11
N ASN A 222 -24.75 16.36 1.33
CA ASN A 222 -23.76 17.38 1.68
C ASN A 222 -22.34 16.84 1.41
N PRO A 223 -21.64 17.29 0.33
CA PRO A 223 -20.31 16.77 -0.01
C PRO A 223 -19.27 16.99 1.08
N THR A 224 -19.35 18.11 1.81
CA THR A 224 -18.43 18.41 2.92
C THR A 224 -18.58 17.41 4.06
N MET A 225 -19.83 17.10 4.44
CA MET A 225 -20.10 16.12 5.50
C MET A 225 -19.66 14.71 5.10
N VAL A 226 -19.89 14.31 3.84
CA VAL A 226 -19.45 13.00 3.32
C VAL A 226 -17.92 12.89 3.37
N ARG A 227 -17.20 13.93 2.92
CA ARG A 227 -15.72 13.99 2.99
C ARG A 227 -15.23 13.96 4.42
N PHE A 228 -15.86 14.70 5.33
CA PHE A 228 -15.53 14.73 6.74
C PHE A 228 -15.66 13.36 7.40
N MET A 229 -16.77 12.67 7.17
CA MET A 229 -16.99 11.31 7.71
C MET A 229 -15.96 10.31 7.14
N ALA A 230 -15.71 10.36 5.83
CA ALA A 230 -14.74 9.49 5.19
C ALA A 230 -13.32 9.73 5.73
N PHE A 231 -12.96 10.99 5.94
CA PHE A 231 -11.67 11.39 6.50
C PHE A 231 -11.50 10.90 7.94
N SER A 232 -12.52 11.08 8.78
CA SER A 232 -12.49 10.63 10.18
C SER A 232 -12.40 9.11 10.29
N LEU A 233 -13.15 8.37 9.46
CA LEU A 233 -13.07 6.91 9.40
C LEU A 233 -11.74 6.42 8.83
N ALA A 234 -11.19 7.10 7.82
CA ALA A 234 -9.84 6.80 7.34
C ALA A 234 -8.80 7.00 8.45
N GLY A 235 -8.95 8.07 9.25
CA GLY A 235 -8.13 8.30 10.44
C GLY A 235 -8.20 7.16 11.46
N LEU A 236 -9.41 6.59 11.69
CA LEU A 236 -9.58 5.43 12.57
C LEU A 236 -8.70 4.25 12.11
N PHE A 237 -8.80 3.85 10.85
CA PHE A 237 -8.03 2.71 10.34
C PHE A 237 -6.53 3.01 10.25
N ALA A 238 -6.15 4.26 9.95
CA ALA A 238 -4.75 4.67 10.02
C ALA A 238 -4.20 4.57 11.45
N GLY A 239 -5.01 4.96 12.45
CA GLY A 239 -4.67 4.82 13.87
C GLY A 239 -4.53 3.36 14.31
N VAL A 240 -5.39 2.45 13.82
CA VAL A 240 -5.22 0.99 14.02
C VAL A 240 -3.89 0.53 13.44
N ALA A 241 -3.53 0.94 12.22
CA ALA A 241 -2.24 0.58 11.61
C ALA A 241 -1.06 1.09 12.44
N GLY A 242 -1.13 2.33 12.95
CA GLY A 242 -0.12 2.89 13.84
C GLY A 242 0.02 2.16 15.17
N ALA A 243 -1.10 1.74 15.76
CA ALA A 243 -1.11 0.91 16.95
C ALA A 243 -0.44 -0.45 16.72
N LEU A 244 -0.74 -1.11 15.60
CA LEU A 244 -0.11 -2.38 15.23
C LEU A 244 1.40 -2.23 15.02
N ALA A 245 1.84 -1.11 14.44
CA ALA A 245 3.26 -0.82 14.31
C ALA A 245 3.93 -0.58 15.66
N ALA A 246 3.30 0.18 16.53
CA ALA A 246 3.78 0.42 17.90
C ALA A 246 3.90 -0.88 18.70
N ILE A 247 2.97 -1.81 18.55
CA ILE A 247 3.03 -3.15 19.17
C ILE A 247 4.16 -4.00 18.56
N ASN A 248 4.32 -3.94 17.22
CA ASN A 248 5.34 -4.72 16.51
C ASN A 248 6.76 -4.31 16.89
N PHE A 249 7.03 -3.00 16.95
CA PHE A 249 8.35 -2.45 17.23
C PHE A 249 8.60 -2.12 18.71
N GLU A 250 7.56 -2.13 19.54
CA GLU A 250 7.60 -1.67 20.95
C GLU A 250 8.14 -0.23 21.10
N LEU A 251 8.03 0.54 20.02
CA LEU A 251 8.54 1.91 19.88
C LEU A 251 7.67 2.68 18.87
N ILE A 252 7.44 3.93 19.17
CA ILE A 252 6.90 4.93 18.23
C ILE A 252 7.73 6.22 18.35
N ASN A 253 8.06 6.83 17.23
CA ASN A 253 8.91 8.02 17.18
C ASN A 253 8.35 9.08 16.21
N SER A 254 9.02 10.23 16.14
CA SER A 254 8.66 11.36 15.28
C SER A 254 8.59 11.02 13.79
N ALA A 255 9.40 10.09 13.29
CA ALA A 255 9.35 9.63 11.90
C ALA A 255 7.98 9.03 11.52
N SER A 256 7.26 8.46 12.50
CA SER A 256 5.95 7.85 12.28
C SER A 256 4.83 8.85 11.95
N VAL A 257 5.00 10.14 12.26
CA VAL A 257 4.07 11.23 11.90
C VAL A 257 4.54 12.05 10.70
N GLY A 258 5.77 11.80 10.22
CA GLY A 258 6.45 12.58 9.20
C GLY A 258 5.92 12.42 7.78
N ALA A 259 6.36 13.34 6.90
CA ALA A 259 6.02 13.35 5.48
C ALA A 259 6.49 12.08 4.75
N GLU A 260 7.62 11.49 5.17
CA GLU A 260 8.13 10.25 4.59
C GLU A 260 7.12 9.10 4.74
N GLN A 261 6.56 8.91 5.94
CA GLN A 261 5.56 7.87 6.20
C GLN A 261 4.26 8.13 5.41
N SER A 262 3.85 9.41 5.26
CA SER A 262 2.73 9.80 4.38
C SER A 262 3.04 9.50 2.91
N GLY A 263 4.27 9.74 2.46
CA GLY A 263 4.74 9.41 1.13
C GLY A 263 4.72 7.91 0.84
N GLN A 264 5.15 7.10 1.80
CA GLN A 264 5.17 5.64 1.64
C GLN A 264 3.77 5.05 1.45
N VAL A 265 2.77 5.48 2.22
CA VAL A 265 1.39 4.99 2.04
C VAL A 265 0.78 5.48 0.73
N LEU A 266 1.09 6.71 0.34
CA LEU A 266 0.68 7.25 -0.96
C LEU A 266 1.27 6.41 -2.10
N LEU A 267 2.58 6.12 -2.07
CA LEU A 267 3.26 5.25 -3.03
C LEU A 267 2.59 3.88 -3.10
N ALA A 268 2.35 3.25 -1.94
CA ALA A 268 1.70 1.94 -1.88
C ALA A 268 0.31 1.96 -2.52
N ALA A 269 -0.51 2.96 -2.21
CA ALA A 269 -1.85 3.09 -2.78
C ALA A 269 -1.82 3.32 -4.30
N TYR A 270 -0.96 4.22 -4.79
CA TYR A 270 -0.88 4.54 -6.22
C TYR A 270 -0.24 3.43 -7.04
N ILE A 271 0.87 2.83 -6.59
CA ILE A 271 1.51 1.71 -7.27
C ILE A 271 0.54 0.52 -7.35
N GLY A 272 -0.18 0.25 -6.27
CA GLY A 272 -1.20 -0.79 -6.25
C GLY A 272 -2.40 -0.49 -7.16
N GLY A 273 -2.85 0.75 -7.18
CA GLY A 273 -3.99 1.23 -7.96
C GLY A 273 -5.12 1.75 -7.08
N VAL A 274 -5.24 3.07 -7.03
CA VAL A 274 -6.27 3.80 -6.27
C VAL A 274 -7.66 3.57 -6.87
N GLY A 275 -8.67 3.46 -6.01
CA GLY A 275 -10.07 3.27 -6.42
C GLY A 275 -10.53 1.82 -6.48
N ASN A 276 -9.59 0.85 -6.55
CA ASN A 276 -9.88 -0.56 -6.37
C ASN A 276 -9.56 -1.00 -4.95
N PHE A 277 -10.32 -1.96 -4.39
CA PHE A 277 -10.04 -2.45 -3.04
C PHE A 277 -8.76 -3.30 -2.98
N ILE A 278 -8.52 -4.11 -4.01
CA ILE A 278 -7.36 -5.02 -4.08
C ILE A 278 -6.07 -4.26 -4.42
N GLY A 279 -6.17 -3.14 -5.14
CA GLY A 279 -5.01 -2.34 -5.54
C GLY A 279 -4.08 -1.99 -4.39
N PRO A 280 -4.53 -1.24 -3.37
CA PRO A 280 -3.70 -0.87 -2.23
C PRO A 280 -3.15 -2.06 -1.45
N VAL A 281 -3.83 -3.22 -1.44
CA VAL A 281 -3.33 -4.46 -0.82
C VAL A 281 -2.09 -4.96 -1.58
N ILE A 282 -2.18 -5.06 -2.91
CA ILE A 282 -1.04 -5.45 -3.76
C ILE A 282 0.10 -4.44 -3.63
N GLY A 283 -0.23 -3.15 -3.67
CA GLY A 283 0.76 -2.08 -3.53
C GLY A 283 1.46 -2.08 -2.18
N ALA A 284 0.73 -2.30 -1.08
CA ALA A 284 1.29 -2.41 0.26
C ALA A 284 2.29 -3.57 0.37
N VAL A 285 1.92 -4.74 -0.13
CA VAL A 285 2.81 -5.93 -0.14
C VAL A 285 4.05 -5.65 -0.99
N LEU A 286 3.87 -5.14 -2.21
CA LEU A 286 4.98 -4.88 -3.13
C LEU A 286 5.93 -3.79 -2.59
N VAL A 287 5.39 -2.66 -2.13
CA VAL A 287 6.19 -1.54 -1.63
C VAL A 287 6.95 -1.94 -0.37
N THR A 288 6.32 -2.67 0.56
CA THR A 288 6.99 -3.16 1.76
C THR A 288 8.10 -4.15 1.41
N TRP A 289 7.83 -5.09 0.50
CA TRP A 289 8.82 -6.06 0.06
C TRP A 289 10.00 -5.40 -0.66
N LEU A 290 9.73 -4.52 -1.62
CA LEU A 290 10.77 -3.78 -2.34
C LEU A 290 11.61 -2.91 -1.40
N ARG A 291 10.96 -2.21 -0.44
CA ARG A 291 11.66 -1.37 0.53
C ARG A 291 12.70 -2.17 1.31
N VAL A 292 12.30 -3.31 1.88
CA VAL A 292 13.21 -4.16 2.64
C VAL A 292 14.33 -4.70 1.73
N MET A 293 13.97 -5.24 0.56
CA MET A 293 14.96 -5.79 -0.37
C MET A 293 15.93 -4.74 -0.93
N LEU A 294 15.43 -3.55 -1.31
CA LEU A 294 16.28 -2.53 -1.88
C LEU A 294 17.18 -1.88 -0.81
N SER A 295 16.67 -1.67 0.41
CA SER A 295 17.49 -1.10 1.48
C SER A 295 18.66 -1.97 1.88
N ASP A 296 18.54 -3.30 1.69
CA ASP A 296 19.65 -4.25 1.93
C ASP A 296 20.66 -4.27 0.76
N LEU A 297 20.25 -3.85 -0.45
CA LEU A 297 21.07 -3.90 -1.65
C LEU A 297 21.77 -2.58 -1.97
N THR A 298 21.15 -1.45 -1.67
CA THR A 298 21.68 -0.13 -2.06
C THR A 298 21.22 1.00 -1.12
N ASP A 299 22.11 1.96 -0.89
CA ASP A 299 21.80 3.17 -0.11
C ASP A 299 20.88 4.13 -0.88
N VAL A 300 20.79 3.98 -2.22
CA VAL A 300 19.98 4.83 -3.12
C VAL A 300 18.56 4.30 -3.33
N TRP A 301 18.08 3.39 -2.48
CA TRP A 301 16.78 2.75 -2.62
C TRP A 301 15.61 3.75 -2.73
N GLN A 302 15.68 4.91 -2.08
CA GLN A 302 14.65 5.95 -2.17
C GLN A 302 14.53 6.54 -3.58
N LEU A 303 15.65 6.69 -4.31
CA LEU A 303 15.64 7.15 -5.70
C LEU A 303 14.91 6.14 -6.60
N TYR A 304 15.17 4.85 -6.41
CA TYR A 304 14.47 3.80 -7.17
C TYR A 304 12.97 3.80 -6.91
N PHE A 305 12.56 4.04 -5.66
CA PHE A 305 11.13 4.23 -5.32
C PHE A 305 10.51 5.42 -6.03
N GLY A 306 11.20 6.56 -6.03
CA GLY A 306 10.75 7.75 -6.75
C GLY A 306 10.59 7.51 -8.25
N LEU A 307 11.58 6.85 -8.87
CA LEU A 307 11.52 6.48 -10.30
C LEU A 307 10.41 5.48 -10.60
N LEU A 308 10.23 4.46 -9.75
CA LEU A 308 9.14 3.49 -9.87
C LEU A 308 7.78 4.20 -9.80
N PHE A 309 7.62 5.13 -8.85
CA PHE A 309 6.38 5.90 -8.70
C PHE A 309 6.08 6.73 -9.96
N ILE A 310 7.07 7.48 -10.45
CA ILE A 310 6.92 8.27 -11.68
C ILE A 310 6.56 7.35 -12.85
N GLY A 311 7.25 6.21 -12.98
CA GLY A 311 6.96 5.22 -14.00
C GLY A 311 5.53 4.69 -13.93
N VAL A 312 5.06 4.33 -12.73
CA VAL A 312 3.68 3.83 -12.55
C VAL A 312 2.65 4.93 -12.85
N VAL A 313 2.85 6.16 -12.36
CA VAL A 313 1.90 7.26 -12.59
C VAL A 313 1.79 7.60 -14.08
N VAL A 314 2.92 7.59 -14.82
CA VAL A 314 2.95 7.93 -16.24
C VAL A 314 2.43 6.79 -17.13
N PHE A 315 2.85 5.55 -16.88
CA PHE A 315 2.58 4.42 -17.78
C PHE A 315 1.43 3.52 -17.32
N ALA A 316 1.09 3.54 -16.03
CA ALA A 316 0.04 2.72 -15.42
C ALA A 316 -0.81 3.53 -14.43
N PRO A 317 -1.58 4.55 -14.88
CA PRO A 317 -2.31 5.47 -13.99
C PRO A 317 -3.34 4.77 -13.09
N ASN A 318 -3.79 3.58 -13.46
CA ASN A 318 -4.65 2.73 -12.63
C ASN A 318 -3.87 1.75 -11.75
N GLY A 319 -2.54 1.88 -11.67
CA GLY A 319 -1.65 1.02 -10.91
C GLY A 319 -1.57 -0.42 -11.43
N ILE A 320 -0.89 -1.28 -10.65
CA ILE A 320 -0.71 -2.70 -10.99
C ILE A 320 -2.05 -3.44 -11.06
N ALA A 321 -2.97 -3.16 -10.13
CA ALA A 321 -4.32 -3.75 -10.18
C ALA A 321 -5.04 -3.40 -11.48
N GLY A 322 -4.90 -2.16 -11.98
CA GLY A 322 -5.46 -1.74 -13.25
C GLY A 322 -4.85 -2.49 -14.45
N LEU A 323 -3.54 -2.75 -14.42
CA LEU A 323 -2.87 -3.56 -15.43
C LEU A 323 -3.42 -5.01 -15.44
N VAL A 324 -3.61 -5.60 -14.28
CA VAL A 324 -4.18 -6.95 -14.15
C VAL A 324 -5.64 -6.97 -14.63
N MET A 325 -6.46 -6.02 -14.19
CA MET A 325 -7.88 -5.93 -14.57
C MET A 325 -8.07 -5.63 -16.07
N ARG A 326 -7.11 -4.99 -16.73
CA ARG A 326 -7.13 -4.80 -18.18
C ARG A 326 -7.20 -6.13 -18.94
N HIS A 327 -6.70 -7.23 -18.37
CA HIS A 327 -6.74 -8.57 -18.96
C HIS A 327 -8.04 -9.34 -18.64
N GLU A 328 -8.91 -8.81 -17.77
CA GLU A 328 -10.16 -9.47 -17.36
C GLU A 328 -11.08 -9.86 -18.56
N PRO A 329 -11.29 -9.02 -19.60
CA PRO A 329 -12.10 -9.40 -20.75
C PRO A 329 -11.58 -10.64 -21.49
N LEU A 330 -10.24 -10.80 -21.52
CA LEU A 330 -9.61 -11.95 -22.18
C LEU A 330 -9.82 -13.24 -21.37
N TRP A 331 -9.78 -13.18 -20.04
CA TRP A 331 -10.05 -14.32 -19.17
C TRP A 331 -11.52 -14.73 -19.20
N GLN A 332 -12.44 -13.77 -19.18
CA GLN A 332 -13.88 -14.03 -19.26
C GLN A 332 -14.29 -14.64 -20.61
N ALA A 333 -13.65 -14.23 -21.70
CA ALA A 333 -13.87 -14.78 -23.03
C ALA A 333 -13.23 -16.18 -23.22
N ARG A 334 -12.46 -16.69 -22.25
CA ARG A 334 -11.70 -17.95 -22.32
C ARG A 334 -10.80 -18.06 -23.56
N ALA A 335 -10.28 -16.91 -24.02
CA ALA A 335 -9.43 -16.82 -25.22
C ALA A 335 -7.99 -17.27 -24.93
N TYR A 336 -7.79 -18.51 -24.44
CA TYR A 336 -6.50 -19.01 -23.95
C TYR A 336 -5.39 -18.98 -25.01
N GLY A 337 -5.71 -19.24 -26.29
CA GLY A 337 -4.72 -19.18 -27.37
C GLY A 337 -4.21 -17.78 -27.66
N SER A 338 -5.03 -16.75 -27.51
CA SER A 338 -4.61 -15.34 -27.64
C SER A 338 -3.88 -14.85 -26.42
N LEU A 339 -4.25 -15.33 -25.22
CA LEU A 339 -3.51 -15.06 -23.98
C LEU A 339 -2.08 -15.61 -24.03
N LEU A 340 -1.88 -16.83 -24.56
CA LEU A 340 -0.55 -17.41 -24.70
C LEU A 340 0.33 -16.59 -25.68
N ARG A 341 -0.23 -16.15 -26.81
CA ARG A 341 0.49 -15.30 -27.78
C ARG A 341 0.87 -13.95 -27.16
N LEU A 342 -0.02 -13.37 -26.38
CA LEU A 342 0.24 -12.14 -25.65
C LEU A 342 1.32 -12.31 -24.58
N ALA A 343 1.30 -13.41 -23.83
CA ALA A 343 2.34 -13.74 -22.85
C ALA A 343 3.72 -13.90 -23.51
N LEU A 344 3.78 -14.56 -24.68
CA LEU A 344 5.00 -14.68 -25.47
C LEU A 344 5.51 -13.30 -25.95
N ALA A 345 4.61 -12.41 -26.39
CA ALA A 345 4.98 -11.06 -26.78
C ALA A 345 5.56 -10.25 -25.60
N TYR A 346 4.97 -10.39 -24.40
CA TYR A 346 5.52 -9.78 -23.18
C TYR A 346 6.90 -10.37 -22.83
N LEU A 347 7.12 -11.66 -22.95
CA LEU A 347 8.42 -12.28 -22.72
C LEU A 347 9.48 -11.77 -23.70
N ILE A 348 9.15 -11.55 -24.97
CA ILE A 348 10.05 -10.97 -25.98
C ILE A 348 10.43 -9.54 -25.61
N ALA A 349 9.49 -8.73 -25.12
CA ALA A 349 9.74 -7.34 -24.73
C ALA A 349 10.46 -7.25 -23.36
N LEU A 350 10.34 -8.24 -22.51
CA LEU A 350 10.93 -8.28 -21.18
C LEU A 350 12.48 -8.26 -21.24
N GLY A 351 13.09 -8.99 -22.16
CA GLY A 351 14.54 -9.04 -22.29
C GLY A 351 15.17 -7.64 -22.52
N PRO A 352 14.76 -6.91 -23.57
CA PRO A 352 15.18 -5.52 -23.78
C PRO A 352 14.87 -4.57 -22.63
N ALA A 353 13.70 -4.73 -21.97
CA ALA A 353 13.33 -3.93 -20.80
C ALA A 353 14.27 -4.17 -19.62
N LEU A 354 14.65 -5.42 -19.37
CA LEU A 354 15.61 -5.76 -18.32
C LEU A 354 17.03 -5.25 -18.63
N LEU A 355 17.46 -5.28 -19.90
CA LEU A 355 18.74 -4.69 -20.31
C LEU A 355 18.76 -3.17 -20.08
N LEU A 356 17.68 -2.49 -20.45
CA LEU A 356 17.53 -1.05 -20.21
C LEU A 356 17.57 -0.75 -18.71
N LEU A 357 16.83 -1.50 -17.91
CA LEU A 357 16.77 -1.34 -16.46
C LEU A 357 18.14 -1.60 -15.81
N ALA A 358 18.82 -2.67 -16.20
CA ALA A 358 20.18 -2.98 -15.71
C ALA A 358 21.17 -1.86 -16.04
N GLY A 359 21.14 -1.33 -17.25
CA GLY A 359 21.96 -0.18 -17.64
C GLY A 359 21.65 1.07 -16.79
N LEU A 360 20.37 1.38 -16.54
CA LEU A 360 19.98 2.51 -15.69
C LEU A 360 20.46 2.32 -14.24
N ILE A 361 20.34 1.10 -13.68
CA ILE A 361 20.84 0.80 -12.34
C ILE A 361 22.36 1.05 -12.28
N VAL A 362 23.13 0.55 -13.24
CA VAL A 362 24.59 0.74 -13.25
C VAL A 362 24.95 2.23 -13.35
N VAL A 363 24.26 3.03 -14.19
CA VAL A 363 24.49 4.49 -14.26
C VAL A 363 24.25 5.15 -12.91
N ILE A 364 23.14 4.83 -12.26
CA ILE A 364 22.76 5.43 -10.96
C ILE A 364 23.79 5.09 -9.89
N GLU A 365 24.13 3.80 -9.75
CA GLU A 365 25.10 3.33 -8.74
C GLU A 365 26.50 3.91 -8.96
N MET A 366 26.98 3.93 -10.21
CA MET A 366 28.28 4.54 -10.54
C MET A 366 28.27 6.06 -10.27
N SER A 367 27.18 6.75 -10.61
CA SER A 367 27.06 8.20 -10.36
C SER A 367 27.02 8.51 -8.87
N TYR A 368 26.26 7.74 -8.10
CA TYR A 368 26.20 7.85 -6.64
C TYR A 368 27.55 7.60 -6.00
N HIS A 369 28.25 6.54 -6.39
CA HIS A 369 29.57 6.20 -5.89
C HIS A 369 30.58 7.34 -6.13
N LEU A 370 30.59 7.92 -7.33
CA LEU A 370 31.47 9.06 -7.64
C LEU A 370 31.14 10.30 -6.82
N SER A 371 29.87 10.54 -6.52
CA SER A 371 29.42 11.77 -5.85
C SER A 371 29.52 11.70 -4.34
N VAL A 372 29.27 10.53 -3.76
CA VAL A 372 29.11 10.37 -2.30
C VAL A 372 30.17 9.45 -1.69
N LYS A 373 30.56 8.38 -2.39
CA LYS A 373 31.47 7.34 -1.88
C LYS A 373 32.84 7.36 -2.52
N ALA A 374 33.25 8.45 -3.16
CA ALA A 374 34.55 8.57 -3.81
C ALA A 374 35.75 8.28 -2.86
N SER A 375 35.57 8.51 -1.55
CA SER A 375 36.57 8.21 -0.53
C SER A 375 36.76 6.71 -0.24
N GLU A 376 35.80 5.85 -0.61
CA GLU A 376 35.88 4.40 -0.42
C GLU A 376 36.73 3.69 -1.50
N GLY A 377 37.17 4.44 -2.52
CA GLY A 377 38.01 3.94 -3.61
C GLY A 377 37.32 4.03 -4.97
N PRO A 378 38.04 3.70 -6.08
CA PRO A 378 37.49 3.87 -7.44
C PRO A 378 36.58 2.73 -7.90
N THR A 379 36.46 1.64 -7.14
CA THR A 379 35.77 0.42 -7.57
C THR A 379 34.47 0.20 -6.84
N ILE A 380 33.39 -0.10 -7.58
CA ILE A 380 32.08 -0.50 -7.05
C ILE A 380 31.71 -1.90 -7.56
N SER A 381 31.00 -2.68 -6.76
CA SER A 381 30.43 -3.97 -7.18
C SER A 381 28.95 -3.84 -7.47
N VAL A 382 28.55 -3.99 -8.73
CA VAL A 382 27.14 -4.01 -9.16
C VAL A 382 26.88 -5.31 -9.90
N PHE A 383 25.83 -6.04 -9.53
CA PHE A 383 25.53 -7.37 -10.10
C PHE A 383 26.69 -8.37 -10.04
N HIS A 384 27.48 -8.36 -8.97
CA HIS A 384 28.71 -9.14 -8.78
C HIS A 384 29.84 -8.80 -9.78
N LEU A 385 29.73 -7.72 -10.54
CA LEU A 385 30.78 -7.20 -11.42
C LEU A 385 31.48 -6.02 -10.73
N THR A 386 32.78 -6.09 -10.63
CA THR A 386 33.58 -4.97 -10.13
C THR A 386 33.84 -3.97 -11.25
N LEU A 387 33.29 -2.76 -11.10
CA LEU A 387 33.39 -1.69 -12.07
C LEU A 387 34.27 -0.58 -11.51
N ASN A 388 35.20 -0.06 -12.32
CA ASN A 388 35.98 1.11 -11.95
C ASN A 388 35.28 2.38 -12.43
N THR A 389 34.82 3.18 -11.49
CA THR A 389 34.01 4.40 -11.75
C THR A 389 34.82 5.52 -12.39
N THR A 390 36.15 5.54 -12.23
CA THR A 390 37.06 6.53 -12.85
C THR A 390 37.48 6.16 -14.26
N SER A 391 37.27 4.91 -14.68
CA SER A 391 37.57 4.44 -16.02
C SER A 391 36.44 4.76 -17.00
N VAL A 392 36.78 5.08 -18.25
CA VAL A 392 35.78 5.41 -19.29
C VAL A 392 35.03 4.16 -19.79
N TRP A 393 35.67 2.98 -19.73
CA TRP A 393 35.11 1.74 -20.28
C TRP A 393 33.80 1.28 -19.67
N PRO A 394 33.61 1.27 -18.34
CA PRO A 394 32.34 0.93 -17.74
C PRO A 394 31.22 1.89 -18.14
N TRP A 395 31.50 3.19 -18.28
CA TRP A 395 30.53 4.18 -18.74
C TRP A 395 30.08 3.95 -20.17
N LEU A 396 31.02 3.65 -21.08
CA LEU A 396 30.71 3.30 -22.46
C LEU A 396 29.90 2.01 -22.53
N GLY A 397 30.27 0.97 -21.79
CA GLY A 397 29.51 -0.28 -21.70
C GLY A 397 28.09 -0.05 -21.19
N THR A 398 27.93 0.76 -20.17
CA THR A 398 26.63 1.12 -19.61
C THR A 398 25.79 1.94 -20.60
N ALA A 399 26.39 2.90 -21.29
CA ALA A 399 25.72 3.66 -22.35
C ALA A 399 25.20 2.75 -23.48
N VAL A 400 25.99 1.75 -23.87
CA VAL A 400 25.56 0.74 -24.86
C VAL A 400 24.39 -0.08 -24.34
N LEU A 401 24.39 -0.48 -23.06
CA LEU A 401 23.28 -1.21 -22.45
C LEU A 401 21.99 -0.37 -22.42
N VAL A 402 22.07 0.91 -22.05
CA VAL A 402 20.91 1.80 -21.99
C VAL A 402 20.36 2.07 -23.38
N VAL A 403 21.22 2.53 -24.31
CA VAL A 403 20.80 2.87 -25.68
C VAL A 403 20.36 1.61 -26.44
N GLY A 404 21.14 0.52 -26.35
CA GLY A 404 20.79 -0.74 -26.98
C GLY A 404 19.50 -1.33 -26.43
N GLY A 405 19.33 -1.36 -25.10
CA GLY A 405 18.11 -1.79 -24.42
C GLY A 405 16.90 -0.98 -24.85
N TYR A 406 17.02 0.36 -24.92
CA TYR A 406 15.95 1.25 -25.38
C TYR A 406 15.57 1.01 -26.85
N LEU A 407 16.55 0.91 -27.75
CA LEU A 407 16.31 0.67 -29.18
C LEU A 407 15.66 -0.69 -29.42
N LEU A 408 16.12 -1.74 -28.73
CA LEU A 408 15.52 -3.06 -28.80
C LEU A 408 14.11 -3.08 -28.22
N PHE A 409 13.88 -2.42 -27.07
CA PHE A 409 12.56 -2.29 -26.46
C PHE A 409 11.60 -1.57 -27.41
N ARG A 410 12.00 -0.47 -28.02
CA ARG A 410 11.21 0.26 -29.00
C ARG A 410 10.86 -0.59 -30.23
N ARG A 411 11.73 -1.52 -30.65
CA ARG A 411 11.47 -2.45 -31.74
C ARG A 411 10.53 -3.61 -31.36
N THR A 412 10.57 -4.06 -30.11
CA THR A 412 9.74 -5.18 -29.65
C THR A 412 8.36 -4.74 -29.17
N TRP A 413 8.18 -3.48 -28.75
CA TRP A 413 6.89 -2.96 -28.27
C TRP A 413 5.74 -3.10 -29.29
N PRO A 414 5.91 -2.79 -30.61
CA PRO A 414 4.84 -3.00 -31.59
C PRO A 414 4.35 -4.46 -31.68
N ILE A 415 5.18 -5.46 -31.35
CA ILE A 415 4.77 -6.86 -31.29
C ILE A 415 3.77 -7.07 -30.15
N VAL A 416 4.00 -6.42 -29.01
CA VAL A 416 3.08 -6.44 -27.87
C VAL A 416 1.76 -5.79 -28.22
N ASP A 417 1.79 -4.60 -28.87
CA ASP A 417 0.58 -3.89 -29.28
C ASP A 417 -0.23 -4.69 -30.30
N ALA A 418 0.41 -5.31 -31.28
CA ALA A 418 -0.25 -6.19 -32.25
C ALA A 418 -0.88 -7.43 -31.57
N ALA A 419 -0.14 -8.08 -30.68
CA ALA A 419 -0.64 -9.25 -29.93
C ALA A 419 -1.84 -8.86 -29.03
N TRP A 420 -1.78 -7.68 -28.40
CA TRP A 420 -2.85 -7.12 -27.59
C TRP A 420 -4.12 -6.88 -28.41
N ASN A 421 -4.01 -6.18 -29.53
CA ASN A 421 -5.15 -5.88 -30.40
C ASN A 421 -5.79 -7.15 -30.95
N ASN A 422 -4.98 -8.14 -31.38
CA ASN A 422 -5.47 -9.44 -31.84
C ASN A 422 -6.22 -10.20 -30.70
N ALA A 423 -5.72 -10.13 -29.47
CA ALA A 423 -6.37 -10.75 -28.31
C ALA A 423 -7.73 -10.10 -28.01
N LEU A 424 -7.83 -8.78 -28.11
CA LEU A 424 -9.10 -8.06 -27.92
C LEU A 424 -10.13 -8.41 -28.99
N VAL A 425 -9.73 -8.47 -30.27
CA VAL A 425 -10.62 -8.87 -31.36
C VAL A 425 -11.13 -10.31 -31.17
N ALA A 426 -10.24 -11.23 -30.76
CA ALA A 426 -10.63 -12.60 -30.47
C ALA A 426 -11.62 -12.70 -29.30
N ALA A 427 -11.44 -11.89 -28.24
CA ALA A 427 -12.37 -11.84 -27.11
C ALA A 427 -13.74 -11.29 -27.49
N GLN A 428 -13.79 -10.25 -28.34
CA GLN A 428 -15.05 -9.68 -28.86
C GLN A 428 -15.79 -10.65 -29.78
N GLY A 429 -15.07 -11.41 -30.61
CA GLY A 429 -15.64 -12.48 -31.46
C GLY A 429 -16.25 -13.60 -30.66
N ALA A 430 -15.58 -14.05 -29.61
CA ALA A 430 -16.09 -15.08 -28.70
C ALA A 430 -17.32 -14.62 -27.87
N GLY A 431 -17.41 -13.32 -27.56
CA GLY A 431 -18.57 -12.73 -26.87
C GLY A 431 -19.82 -12.58 -27.73
N LYS A 432 -19.68 -12.46 -29.05
CA LYS A 432 -20.81 -12.42 -30.03
C LYS A 432 -21.36 -13.81 -30.39
N ALA A 433 -20.60 -14.87 -30.12
CA ALA A 433 -20.99 -16.26 -30.41
C ALA A 433 -21.74 -16.93 -29.25
N LYS A 434 -21.92 -16.25 -28.11
CA LYS A 434 -22.77 -16.63 -26.97
C LYS A 434 -24.04 -15.79 -26.94
#